data_020cc61c743b096e0c5b8f26f37aa267
#
_entry.id   020cc61c743b096e0c5b8f26f37aa267
#
_cell.length_a   1.000
_cell.length_b   1.000
_cell.length_c   1.000
_cell.angle_alpha   90.00
_cell.angle_beta   90.00
_cell.angle_gamma   90.00
#
_symmetry.space_group_name_H-M   'P 1'
#
loop_
_entity.id
_entity.type
_entity.pdbx_description
1 polymer ?
#
loop_
_entity_poly.entity_id
_entity_poly.type
_entity_poly.pdbx_seq_one_letter_code
_entity_poly.pdbx_strand_id
1 'polypeptide(L)'
;MYMAVLYSALTVVTIYMISLLIYIVGNFISKNKTQNKENAPVSVIVAIKNGEESLPHLLNDLENQHYKGECEFIIVDDQSNDNTKNIIQESEQKNKKIKYVSSSAGNNNLFLKKRALDAGIKMASHEILIFTDVDCRLKNTWLESMTNCFDNNVDYVIGYSEISNPSNLISWFQKIDLLMMMTAGRATCNLNKPFACTGQNQAYKK
;
A
#
# COMPACT_ATOMS: atom_id res chain seq x y z
N MET A 1 29.93 24.13 30.26
CA MET A 1 28.83 23.14 30.22
C MET A 1 27.51 23.74 29.70
N TYR A 2 26.95 24.80 30.31
CA TYR A 2 25.65 25.39 29.86
C TYR A 2 25.65 25.88 28.41
N MET A 3 26.72 26.53 27.94
CA MET A 3 26.80 27.00 26.55
C MET A 3 26.78 25.86 25.54
N ALA A 4 27.43 24.72 25.81
CA ALA A 4 27.42 23.56 24.95
C ALA A 4 26.00 22.95 24.84
N VAL A 5 25.29 22.86 25.99
CA VAL A 5 23.89 22.40 26.01
C VAL A 5 22.97 23.33 25.21
N LEU A 6 23.15 24.65 25.38
CA LEU A 6 22.37 25.65 24.65
C LEU A 6 22.60 25.53 23.13
N TYR A 7 23.86 25.44 22.68
CA TYR A 7 24.16 25.27 21.24
C TYR A 7 23.61 23.97 20.69
N SER A 8 23.71 22.85 21.42
CA SER A 8 23.13 21.59 20.97
C SER A 8 21.61 21.68 20.87
N ALA A 9 20.92 22.29 21.81
CA ALA A 9 19.48 22.49 21.77
C ALA A 9 19.07 23.37 20.58
N LEU A 10 19.75 24.48 20.35
CA LEU A 10 19.51 25.36 19.21
C LEU A 10 19.73 24.63 17.87
N THR A 11 20.77 23.81 17.77
CA THR A 11 21.04 23.00 16.57
C THR A 11 19.88 22.04 16.28
N VAL A 12 19.42 21.30 17.29
CA VAL A 12 18.29 20.37 17.14
C VAL A 12 17.01 21.10 16.71
N VAL A 13 16.69 22.22 17.35
CA VAL A 13 15.52 23.04 16.98
C VAL A 13 15.64 23.55 15.54
N THR A 14 16.82 24.02 15.14
CA THR A 14 17.06 24.51 13.79
C THR A 14 16.87 23.41 12.75
N ILE A 15 17.43 22.21 12.97
CA ILE A 15 17.25 21.04 12.09
C ILE A 15 15.76 20.68 12.00
N TYR A 16 15.05 20.67 13.11
CA TYR A 16 13.62 20.41 13.14
C TYR A 16 12.83 21.42 12.32
N MET A 17 13.08 22.71 12.49
CA MET A 17 12.41 23.78 11.73
C MET A 17 12.69 23.68 10.23
N ILE A 18 13.93 23.36 9.84
CA ILE A 18 14.30 23.14 8.43
C ILE A 18 13.54 21.94 7.87
N SER A 19 13.45 20.83 8.60
CA SER A 19 12.72 19.63 8.16
C SER A 19 11.22 19.91 7.97
N LEU A 20 10.60 20.66 8.90
CA LEU A 20 9.21 21.08 8.74
C LEU A 20 9.01 21.96 7.50
N LEU A 21 9.91 22.90 7.26
CA LEU A 21 9.84 23.77 6.07
C LEU A 21 9.95 22.94 4.77
N ILE A 22 10.85 21.96 4.73
CA ILE A 22 10.98 21.02 3.60
C ILE A 22 9.67 20.27 3.36
N TYR A 23 9.03 19.74 4.42
CA TYR A 23 7.75 19.04 4.28
C TYR A 23 6.61 19.95 3.83
N ILE A 24 6.55 21.17 4.36
CA ILE A 24 5.57 22.17 3.92
C ILE A 24 5.76 22.46 2.43
N VAL A 25 6.96 22.87 2.02
CA VAL A 25 7.25 23.18 0.61
C VAL A 25 6.95 21.99 -0.30
N GLY A 26 7.40 20.79 0.07
CA GLY A 26 7.15 19.58 -0.71
C GLY A 26 5.66 19.27 -0.90
N ASN A 27 4.81 19.55 0.09
CA ASN A 27 3.37 19.33 -0.04
C ASN A 27 2.65 20.39 -0.90
N PHE A 28 3.21 21.59 -1.04
CA PHE A 28 2.68 22.61 -1.95
C PHE A 28 3.09 22.41 -3.40
N ILE A 29 4.12 21.61 -3.67
CA ILE A 29 4.50 21.26 -5.04
C ILE A 29 3.45 20.30 -5.60
N SER A 30 2.68 20.77 -6.60
CA SER A 30 1.75 19.93 -7.35
C SER A 30 2.48 19.40 -8.58
N LYS A 31 2.65 18.08 -8.68
CA LYS A 31 3.04 17.47 -9.95
C LYS A 31 1.79 17.36 -10.81
N ASN A 32 1.84 17.87 -12.04
CA ASN A 32 0.76 17.71 -13.00
C ASN A 32 0.50 16.20 -13.18
N LYS A 33 -0.73 15.79 -12.90
CA LYS A 33 -1.17 14.44 -13.26
C LYS A 33 -1.23 14.40 -14.78
N THR A 34 -0.29 13.74 -15.41
CA THR A 34 -0.45 13.32 -16.79
C THR A 34 -1.52 12.23 -16.77
N GLN A 35 -2.66 12.50 -17.42
CA GLN A 35 -3.66 11.47 -17.65
C GLN A 35 -3.03 10.43 -18.57
N ASN A 36 -2.76 9.23 -18.06
CA ASN A 36 -2.26 8.16 -18.90
C ASN A 36 -2.91 6.82 -18.58
N LYS A 37 -3.14 6.09 -19.66
CA LYS A 37 -3.62 4.71 -19.73
C LYS A 37 -4.81 4.44 -18.81
N GLU A 38 -5.93 5.08 -19.10
CA GLU A 38 -7.22 4.55 -18.65
C GLU A 38 -7.25 3.05 -18.92
N ASN A 39 -7.53 2.28 -17.85
CA ASN A 39 -7.76 0.84 -17.93
C ASN A 39 -6.53 -0.07 -18.20
N ALA A 40 -5.32 0.31 -17.76
CA ALA A 40 -4.16 -0.57 -17.85
C ALA A 40 -4.39 -1.90 -17.09
N PRO A 41 -4.02 -3.08 -17.65
CA PRO A 41 -4.14 -4.35 -16.94
C PRO A 41 -3.35 -4.38 -15.63
N VAL A 42 -3.96 -4.92 -14.55
CA VAL A 42 -3.35 -4.90 -13.20
C VAL A 42 -3.48 -6.23 -12.46
N SER A 43 -2.47 -6.58 -11.70
CA SER A 43 -2.50 -7.68 -10.74
C SER A 43 -2.48 -7.12 -9.32
N VAL A 44 -3.53 -7.38 -8.54
CA VAL A 44 -3.59 -7.04 -7.12
C VAL A 44 -3.07 -8.22 -6.31
N ILE A 45 -2.11 -7.98 -5.43
CA ILE A 45 -1.46 -9.02 -4.63
C ILE A 45 -1.74 -8.74 -3.15
N VAL A 46 -2.30 -9.73 -2.46
CA VAL A 46 -2.59 -9.67 -1.03
C VAL A 46 -1.97 -10.87 -0.34
N ALA A 47 -1.01 -10.62 0.57
CA ALA A 47 -0.42 -11.66 1.40
C ALA A 47 -1.18 -11.75 2.73
N ILE A 48 -1.66 -12.94 3.08
CA ILE A 48 -2.54 -13.17 4.23
C ILE A 48 -1.98 -14.28 5.11
N LYS A 49 -2.12 -14.08 6.42
CA LYS A 49 -1.94 -15.13 7.43
C LYS A 49 -3.00 -14.97 8.50
N ASN A 50 -3.84 -15.99 8.67
CA ASN A 50 -4.93 -16.02 9.67
C ASN A 50 -5.86 -14.79 9.53
N GLY A 51 -6.48 -14.65 8.37
CA GLY A 51 -7.29 -13.48 8.03
C GLY A 51 -8.78 -13.78 7.85
N GLU A 52 -9.30 -14.88 8.42
CA GLU A 52 -10.67 -15.33 8.20
C GLU A 52 -11.75 -14.28 8.52
N GLU A 53 -11.49 -13.39 9.48
CA GLU A 53 -12.43 -12.32 9.85
C GLU A 53 -12.41 -11.15 8.84
N SER A 54 -11.24 -10.75 8.37
CA SER A 54 -11.06 -9.55 7.52
C SER A 54 -11.23 -9.86 6.03
N LEU A 55 -10.85 -11.06 5.61
CA LEU A 55 -10.80 -11.46 4.20
C LEU A 55 -12.15 -11.33 3.47
N PRO A 56 -13.32 -11.73 4.04
CA PRO A 56 -14.61 -11.56 3.36
C PRO A 56 -14.91 -10.10 3.01
N HIS A 57 -14.52 -9.17 3.87
CA HIS A 57 -14.70 -7.74 3.64
C HIS A 57 -13.81 -7.23 2.51
N LEU A 58 -12.53 -7.63 2.50
CA LEU A 58 -11.61 -7.27 1.43
C LEU A 58 -12.05 -7.85 0.08
N LEU A 59 -12.45 -9.11 0.02
CA LEU A 59 -12.93 -9.75 -1.21
C LEU A 59 -14.14 -9.01 -1.77
N ASN A 60 -15.10 -8.64 -0.91
CA ASN A 60 -16.23 -7.81 -1.33
C ASN A 60 -15.79 -6.44 -1.87
N ASP A 61 -14.82 -5.79 -1.24
CA ASP A 61 -14.31 -4.50 -1.72
C ASP A 61 -13.58 -4.64 -3.08
N LEU A 62 -12.85 -5.75 -3.31
CA LEU A 62 -12.19 -6.05 -4.58
C LEU A 62 -13.18 -6.37 -5.70
N GLU A 63 -14.23 -7.11 -5.42
CA GLU A 63 -15.27 -7.45 -6.40
C GLU A 63 -16.10 -6.24 -6.83
N ASN A 64 -16.25 -5.25 -5.93
CA ASN A 64 -17.00 -4.02 -6.19
C ASN A 64 -16.13 -2.88 -6.74
N GLN A 65 -14.92 -3.15 -7.23
CA GLN A 65 -14.11 -2.11 -7.87
C GLN A 65 -14.73 -1.63 -9.19
N HIS A 66 -14.89 -0.33 -9.33
CA HIS A 66 -15.31 0.32 -10.59
C HIS A 66 -14.10 0.46 -11.52
N TYR A 67 -13.57 -0.66 -11.99
CA TYR A 67 -12.42 -0.69 -12.88
C TYR A 67 -12.77 -1.32 -14.22
N LYS A 68 -12.53 -0.60 -15.32
CA LYS A 68 -12.86 -1.05 -16.68
C LYS A 68 -11.73 -1.86 -17.32
N GLY A 69 -10.51 -1.76 -16.79
CA GLY A 69 -9.36 -2.53 -17.26
C GLY A 69 -9.42 -3.99 -16.82
N GLU A 70 -8.60 -4.80 -17.43
CA GLU A 70 -8.38 -6.18 -17.01
C GLU A 70 -7.74 -6.19 -15.61
N CYS A 71 -8.26 -7.01 -14.69
CA CYS A 71 -7.70 -7.12 -13.35
C CYS A 71 -7.81 -8.55 -12.83
N GLU A 72 -6.80 -8.95 -12.06
CA GLU A 72 -6.78 -10.19 -11.29
C GLU A 72 -6.42 -9.92 -9.83
N PHE A 73 -6.93 -10.76 -8.94
CA PHE A 73 -6.73 -10.66 -7.49
C PHE A 73 -6.02 -11.91 -7.00
N ILE A 74 -4.73 -11.79 -6.69
CA ILE A 74 -3.88 -12.89 -6.26
C ILE A 74 -3.81 -12.87 -4.74
N ILE A 75 -4.52 -13.81 -4.11
CA ILE A 75 -4.59 -13.92 -2.66
C ILE A 75 -3.63 -15.02 -2.22
N VAL A 76 -2.58 -14.62 -1.53
CA VAL A 76 -1.49 -15.51 -1.13
C VAL A 76 -1.64 -15.89 0.33
N ASP A 77 -1.95 -17.15 0.59
CA ASP A 77 -2.01 -17.73 1.93
C ASP A 77 -0.62 -18.06 2.46
N ASP A 78 -0.22 -17.39 3.55
CA ASP A 78 1.05 -17.62 4.23
C ASP A 78 0.91 -18.65 5.37
N GLN A 79 0.47 -19.87 5.01
CA GLN A 79 0.32 -20.98 5.94
C GLN A 79 -0.64 -20.65 7.10
N SER A 80 -1.84 -20.18 6.77
CA SER A 80 -2.89 -19.94 7.77
C SER A 80 -3.35 -21.23 8.43
N ASN A 81 -3.72 -21.12 9.72
CA ASN A 81 -4.22 -22.23 10.52
C ASN A 81 -5.73 -22.11 10.79
N ASP A 82 -6.35 -21.04 10.31
CA ASP A 82 -7.78 -20.75 10.39
C ASP A 82 -8.49 -21.08 9.07
N ASN A 83 -9.72 -20.61 8.88
CA ASN A 83 -10.51 -20.88 7.68
C ASN A 83 -10.12 -20.04 6.45
N THR A 84 -9.06 -19.22 6.52
CA THR A 84 -8.61 -18.34 5.44
C THR A 84 -8.48 -19.06 4.09
N LYS A 85 -7.80 -20.21 4.07
CA LYS A 85 -7.58 -20.99 2.83
C LYS A 85 -8.90 -21.38 2.17
N ASN A 86 -9.85 -21.89 2.93
CA ASN A 86 -11.14 -22.33 2.37
C ASN A 86 -11.93 -21.14 1.81
N ILE A 87 -11.93 -20.01 2.49
CA ILE A 87 -12.58 -18.77 2.03
C ILE A 87 -12.02 -18.33 0.67
N ILE A 88 -10.68 -18.35 0.50
CA ILE A 88 -10.06 -17.99 -0.79
C ILE A 88 -10.47 -18.96 -1.90
N GLN A 89 -10.40 -20.26 -1.63
CA GLN A 89 -10.73 -21.30 -2.63
C GLN A 89 -12.19 -21.25 -3.05
N GLU A 90 -13.12 -21.03 -2.12
CA GLU A 90 -14.54 -20.83 -2.44
C GLU A 90 -14.77 -19.56 -3.30
N SER A 91 -14.03 -18.49 -3.00
CA SER A 91 -14.12 -17.24 -3.77
C SER A 91 -13.54 -17.39 -5.17
N GLU A 92 -12.44 -18.13 -5.34
CA GLU A 92 -11.85 -18.47 -6.64
C GLU A 92 -12.83 -19.26 -7.52
N GLN A 93 -13.59 -20.18 -6.93
CA GLN A 93 -14.62 -20.94 -7.67
C GLN A 93 -15.78 -20.05 -8.17
N LYS A 94 -16.14 -19.02 -7.39
CA LYS A 94 -17.23 -18.09 -7.71
C LYS A 94 -16.80 -16.98 -8.68
N ASN A 95 -15.55 -16.50 -8.54
CA ASN A 95 -15.02 -15.39 -9.32
C ASN A 95 -13.64 -15.73 -9.89
N LYS A 96 -13.56 -15.93 -11.20
CA LYS A 96 -12.33 -16.30 -11.92
C LYS A 96 -11.23 -15.24 -11.88
N LYS A 97 -11.53 -14.01 -11.43
CA LYS A 97 -10.52 -12.98 -11.22
C LYS A 97 -9.71 -13.22 -9.95
N ILE A 98 -10.24 -13.98 -8.99
CA ILE A 98 -9.57 -14.33 -7.73
C ILE A 98 -8.73 -15.59 -7.97
N LYS A 99 -7.50 -15.58 -7.50
CA LYS A 99 -6.56 -16.71 -7.60
C LYS A 99 -5.98 -17.04 -6.23
N TYR A 100 -6.11 -18.27 -5.81
CA TYR A 100 -5.43 -18.80 -4.63
C TYR A 100 -3.97 -19.12 -4.93
N VAL A 101 -3.06 -18.67 -4.08
CA VAL A 101 -1.64 -19.03 -4.15
C VAL A 101 -1.14 -19.38 -2.75
N SER A 102 -0.33 -20.43 -2.62
CA SER A 102 0.39 -20.73 -1.38
C SER A 102 1.71 -19.99 -1.33
N SER A 103 2.10 -19.45 -0.17
CA SER A 103 3.41 -18.82 0.04
C SER A 103 4.59 -19.76 -0.23
N SER A 104 4.35 -21.10 -0.26
CA SER A 104 5.35 -22.10 -0.63
C SER A 104 5.85 -21.97 -2.08
N ALA A 105 5.11 -21.33 -2.96
CA ALA A 105 5.54 -21.02 -4.33
C ALA A 105 6.59 -19.90 -4.41
N GLY A 106 6.80 -19.16 -3.32
CA GLY A 106 7.81 -18.11 -3.23
C GLY A 106 9.22 -18.66 -3.03
N ASN A 107 10.21 -17.77 -3.11
CA ASN A 107 11.62 -18.11 -2.93
C ASN A 107 11.87 -18.62 -1.51
N ASN A 108 12.48 -19.79 -1.40
CA ASN A 108 12.79 -20.44 -0.11
C ASN A 108 13.79 -19.68 0.77
N ASN A 109 14.55 -18.74 0.19
CA ASN A 109 15.46 -17.87 0.94
C ASN A 109 14.74 -16.66 1.57
N LEU A 110 13.45 -16.45 1.25
CA LEU A 110 12.62 -15.41 1.84
C LEU A 110 11.75 -16.01 2.95
N PHE A 111 11.43 -15.17 3.95
CA PHE A 111 10.67 -15.61 5.12
C PHE A 111 9.42 -14.73 5.28
N LEU A 112 8.38 -15.32 5.88
CA LEU A 112 7.13 -14.65 6.26
C LEU A 112 6.49 -13.91 5.06
N LYS A 113 5.92 -12.74 5.32
CA LYS A 113 5.25 -11.91 4.32
C LYS A 113 6.05 -11.69 3.03
N LYS A 114 7.40 -11.62 3.13
CA LYS A 114 8.25 -11.44 1.94
C LYS A 114 8.16 -12.61 0.98
N ARG A 115 8.12 -13.85 1.50
CA ARG A 115 7.96 -15.06 0.70
C ARG A 115 6.59 -15.13 0.06
N ALA A 116 5.54 -14.76 0.80
CA ALA A 116 4.20 -14.71 0.27
C ALA A 116 4.06 -13.67 -0.86
N LEU A 117 4.61 -12.47 -0.67
CA LEU A 117 4.62 -11.45 -1.72
C LEU A 117 5.38 -11.92 -2.97
N ASP A 118 6.54 -12.56 -2.83
CA ASP A 118 7.30 -13.13 -3.96
C ASP A 118 6.50 -14.18 -4.71
N ALA A 119 5.76 -15.04 -4.01
CA ALA A 119 4.86 -16.01 -4.62
C ALA A 119 3.77 -15.31 -5.48
N GLY A 120 3.14 -14.26 -4.93
CA GLY A 120 2.14 -13.48 -5.64
C GLY A 120 2.71 -12.76 -6.88
N ILE A 121 3.89 -12.16 -6.75
CA ILE A 121 4.57 -11.47 -7.86
C ILE A 121 4.90 -12.43 -9.01
N LYS A 122 5.33 -13.66 -8.70
CA LYS A 122 5.61 -14.70 -9.71
C LYS A 122 4.36 -15.13 -10.45
N MET A 123 3.22 -15.18 -9.77
CA MET A 123 1.93 -15.55 -10.36
C MET A 123 1.26 -14.44 -11.15
N ALA A 124 1.67 -13.19 -10.94
CA ALA A 124 1.09 -12.02 -11.56
C ALA A 124 1.31 -12.01 -13.08
N SER A 125 0.20 -11.87 -13.83
CA SER A 125 0.17 -11.88 -15.29
C SER A 125 0.40 -10.49 -15.89
N HIS A 126 0.14 -9.41 -15.11
CA HIS A 126 0.18 -8.03 -15.59
C HIS A 126 1.44 -7.29 -15.13
N GLU A 127 1.79 -6.24 -15.87
CA GLU A 127 2.96 -5.40 -15.58
C GLU A 127 2.77 -4.54 -14.34
N ILE A 128 1.56 -3.99 -14.14
CA ILE A 128 1.27 -3.16 -12.96
C ILE A 128 0.84 -4.05 -11.81
N LEU A 129 1.64 -4.04 -10.75
CA LEU A 129 1.37 -4.76 -9.52
C LEU A 129 0.89 -3.79 -8.45
N ILE A 130 -0.24 -4.11 -7.81
CA ILE A 130 -0.84 -3.30 -6.74
C ILE A 130 -0.92 -4.16 -5.48
N PHE A 131 -0.57 -3.58 -4.33
CA PHE A 131 -0.50 -4.29 -3.05
C PHE A 131 -1.42 -3.64 -2.03
N THR A 132 -2.11 -4.49 -1.26
CA THR A 132 -2.87 -4.08 -0.09
C THR A 132 -2.80 -5.16 1.00
N ASP A 133 -3.14 -4.81 2.22
CA ASP A 133 -3.22 -5.75 3.34
C ASP A 133 -4.67 -6.23 3.55
N VAL A 134 -4.84 -7.40 4.18
CA VAL A 134 -6.15 -8.04 4.33
C VAL A 134 -7.12 -7.25 5.22
N ASP A 135 -6.59 -6.47 6.16
CA ASP A 135 -7.34 -5.63 7.10
C ASP A 135 -7.68 -4.23 6.54
N CYS A 136 -7.27 -3.96 5.31
CA CYS A 136 -7.61 -2.71 4.63
C CYS A 136 -9.04 -2.74 4.06
N ARG A 137 -9.71 -1.57 4.07
CA ARG A 137 -10.98 -1.36 3.38
C ARG A 137 -10.76 -0.46 2.18
N LEU A 138 -11.22 -0.87 1.03
CA LEU A 138 -10.95 -0.23 -0.25
C LEU A 138 -12.20 0.49 -0.76
N LYS A 139 -12.01 1.72 -1.24
CA LYS A 139 -13.07 2.42 -1.98
C LYS A 139 -13.24 1.76 -3.35
N ASN A 140 -14.46 1.77 -3.89
CA ASN A 140 -14.77 1.20 -5.21
C ASN A 140 -14.01 1.85 -6.39
N THR A 141 -13.40 3.02 -6.19
CA THR A 141 -12.55 3.73 -7.16
C THR A 141 -11.05 3.57 -6.89
N TRP A 142 -10.67 2.66 -5.98
CA TRP A 142 -9.27 2.51 -5.56
C TRP A 142 -8.35 2.09 -6.69
N LEU A 143 -8.71 1.06 -7.48
CA LEU A 143 -7.92 0.61 -8.62
C LEU A 143 -7.74 1.71 -9.67
N GLU A 144 -8.83 2.39 -10.03
CA GLU A 144 -8.79 3.52 -10.96
C GLU A 144 -7.88 4.63 -10.45
N SER A 145 -7.97 4.97 -9.16
CA SER A 145 -7.14 6.01 -8.54
C SER A 145 -5.67 5.68 -8.55
N MET A 146 -5.30 4.41 -8.31
CA MET A 146 -3.92 3.94 -8.31
C MET A 146 -3.34 3.90 -9.73
N THR A 147 -4.10 3.34 -10.69
CA THR A 147 -3.65 3.20 -12.09
C THR A 147 -3.51 4.52 -12.82
N ASN A 148 -4.39 5.49 -12.55
CA ASN A 148 -4.33 6.83 -13.12
C ASN A 148 -3.09 7.64 -12.69
N CYS A 149 -2.33 7.15 -11.72
CA CYS A 149 -1.07 7.77 -11.32
C CYS A 149 0.14 7.29 -12.14
N PHE A 150 0.00 6.22 -12.92
CA PHE A 150 1.07 5.73 -13.78
C PHE A 150 1.11 6.48 -15.11
N ASP A 151 2.32 6.82 -15.55
CA ASP A 151 2.64 7.32 -16.87
C ASP A 151 4.00 6.75 -17.33
N ASN A 152 4.56 7.28 -18.41
CA ASN A 152 5.84 6.80 -18.93
C ASN A 152 7.03 7.10 -18.00
N ASN A 153 6.86 7.98 -17.01
CA ASN A 153 7.92 8.43 -16.10
C ASN A 153 7.67 7.99 -14.64
N VAL A 154 6.54 7.33 -14.38
CA VAL A 154 6.15 6.88 -13.04
C VAL A 154 6.15 5.36 -13.00
N ASP A 155 7.09 4.80 -12.25
CA ASP A 155 7.24 3.36 -12.07
C ASP A 155 6.75 2.89 -10.69
N TYR A 156 6.51 3.81 -9.76
CA TYR A 156 6.10 3.51 -8.40
C TYR A 156 5.06 4.52 -7.90
N VAL A 157 3.96 4.03 -7.33
CA VAL A 157 2.85 4.82 -6.79
C VAL A 157 2.62 4.44 -5.34
N ILE A 158 2.46 5.44 -4.48
CA ILE A 158 2.07 5.28 -3.08
C ILE A 158 0.65 5.81 -2.93
N GLY A 159 -0.27 4.94 -2.51
CA GLY A 159 -1.63 5.34 -2.19
C GLY A 159 -1.73 5.96 -0.80
N TYR A 160 -2.78 6.73 -0.59
CA TYR A 160 -3.11 7.28 0.72
C TYR A 160 -3.89 6.26 1.55
N SER A 161 -3.50 6.10 2.81
CA SER A 161 -4.20 5.27 3.79
C SER A 161 -4.50 6.08 5.04
N GLU A 162 -5.63 5.80 5.65
CA GLU A 162 -6.03 6.43 6.92
C GLU A 162 -6.66 5.41 7.86
N ILE A 163 -6.59 5.64 9.16
CA ILE A 163 -7.33 4.88 10.15
C ILE A 163 -8.75 5.42 10.21
N SER A 164 -9.72 4.58 9.83
CA SER A 164 -11.14 4.90 9.90
C SER A 164 -11.67 4.71 11.33
N ASN A 165 -12.57 5.61 11.74
CA ASN A 165 -13.34 5.52 12.99
C ASN A 165 -12.50 5.29 14.26
N PRO A 166 -11.53 6.16 14.60
CA PRO A 166 -10.78 6.03 15.84
C PRO A 166 -11.73 6.13 17.04
N SER A 167 -11.74 5.10 17.90
CA SER A 167 -12.68 4.96 19.01
C SER A 167 -12.10 5.36 20.37
N ASN A 168 -10.78 5.46 20.48
CA ASN A 168 -10.07 5.77 21.72
C ASN A 168 -8.84 6.64 21.48
N LEU A 169 -8.21 7.13 22.55
CA LEU A 169 -7.04 8.02 22.46
C LEU A 169 -5.88 7.40 21.67
N ILE A 170 -5.66 6.09 21.82
CA ILE A 170 -4.57 5.37 21.13
C ILE A 170 -4.82 5.37 19.62
N SER A 171 -6.04 5.05 19.18
CA SER A 171 -6.38 5.04 17.75
C SER A 171 -6.37 6.44 17.13
N TRP A 172 -6.70 7.49 17.89
CA TRP A 172 -6.51 8.87 17.48
C TRP A 172 -5.04 9.23 17.30
N PHE A 173 -4.19 8.82 18.23
CA PHE A 173 -2.75 9.00 18.12
C PHE A 173 -2.19 8.29 16.89
N GLN A 174 -2.55 7.02 16.68
CA GLN A 174 -2.15 6.25 15.49
C GLN A 174 -2.61 6.89 14.19
N LYS A 175 -3.84 7.47 14.16
CA LYS A 175 -4.35 8.19 12.98
C LYS A 175 -3.50 9.41 12.67
N ILE A 176 -3.13 10.19 13.67
CA ILE A 176 -2.28 11.37 13.49
C ILE A 176 -0.88 10.96 13.04
N ASP A 177 -0.29 9.94 13.67
CA ASP A 177 1.04 9.42 13.32
C ASP A 177 1.09 8.93 11.87
N LEU A 178 0.12 8.13 11.44
CA LEU A 178 -0.01 7.69 10.06
C LEU A 178 -0.17 8.87 9.09
N LEU A 179 -1.00 9.86 9.43
CA LEU A 179 -1.19 11.06 8.62
C LEU A 179 0.12 11.85 8.46
N MET A 180 0.88 12.01 9.53
CA MET A 180 2.19 12.69 9.51
C MET A 180 3.17 11.93 8.61
N MET A 181 3.24 10.60 8.73
CA MET A 181 4.10 9.76 7.90
C MET A 181 3.72 9.84 6.41
N MET A 182 2.42 9.77 6.08
CA MET A 182 1.93 9.90 4.70
C MET A 182 2.22 11.29 4.13
N THR A 183 2.06 12.34 4.93
CA THR A 183 2.34 13.73 4.53
C THR A 183 3.83 13.94 4.25
N ALA A 184 4.71 13.40 5.11
CA ALA A 184 6.16 13.44 4.91
C ALA A 184 6.59 12.65 3.66
N GLY A 185 6.04 11.44 3.47
CA GLY A 185 6.26 10.63 2.29
C GLY A 185 5.87 11.36 1.00
N ARG A 186 4.68 11.97 0.97
CA ARG A 186 4.20 12.79 -0.17
C ARG A 186 5.14 13.96 -0.46
N ALA A 187 5.55 14.71 0.57
CA ALA A 187 6.45 15.86 0.41
C ALA A 187 7.78 15.45 -0.23
N THR A 188 8.39 14.37 0.26
CA THR A 188 9.68 13.88 -0.26
C THR A 188 9.55 13.30 -1.67
N CYS A 189 8.45 12.63 -2.01
CA CYS A 189 8.16 12.20 -3.38
C CYS A 189 8.02 13.39 -4.34
N ASN A 190 7.32 14.46 -3.94
CA ASN A 190 7.17 15.66 -4.74
C ASN A 190 8.51 16.38 -4.99
N LEU A 191 9.43 16.29 -4.04
CA LEU A 191 10.80 16.81 -4.15
C LEU A 191 11.76 15.88 -4.90
N ASN A 192 11.29 14.78 -5.51
CA ASN A 192 12.11 13.74 -6.16
C ASN A 192 13.13 13.06 -5.20
N LYS A 193 12.81 13.00 -3.92
CA LYS A 193 13.62 12.35 -2.87
C LYS A 193 12.74 11.43 -2.04
N PRO A 194 12.16 10.35 -2.63
CA PRO A 194 11.29 9.44 -1.90
C PRO A 194 12.05 8.82 -0.73
N PHE A 195 11.45 8.88 0.44
CA PHE A 195 12.10 8.49 1.69
C PHE A 195 11.38 7.33 2.38
N ALA A 196 10.04 7.32 2.34
CA ALA A 196 9.24 6.29 2.99
C ALA A 196 7.93 6.00 2.25
N CYS A 197 7.46 4.77 2.37
CA CYS A 197 6.14 4.35 1.92
C CYS A 197 5.57 3.30 2.89
N THR A 198 4.26 3.09 2.82
CA THR A 198 3.60 1.98 3.53
C THR A 198 3.38 0.82 2.58
N GLY A 199 3.65 -0.40 3.03
CA GLY A 199 3.44 -1.61 2.22
C GLY A 199 1.99 -1.96 1.95
N GLN A 200 1.07 -1.32 2.69
CA GLN A 200 -0.38 -1.62 2.65
C GLN A 200 -1.14 -0.94 1.51
N ASN A 201 -0.53 0.01 0.79
CA ASN A 201 -1.17 0.70 -0.33
C ASN A 201 -0.11 1.25 -1.28
N GLN A 202 0.40 0.39 -2.13
CA GLN A 202 1.46 0.73 -3.07
C GLN A 202 1.26 0.00 -4.39
N ALA A 203 1.83 0.54 -5.45
CA ALA A 203 1.84 -0.11 -6.76
C ALA A 203 3.14 0.20 -7.50
N TYR A 204 3.59 -0.73 -8.35
CA TYR A 204 4.76 -0.51 -9.21
C TYR A 204 4.67 -1.33 -10.50
N LYS A 205 5.46 -0.96 -11.49
CA LYS A 205 5.68 -1.75 -12.71
C LYS A 205 6.69 -2.86 -12.41
N LYS A 206 6.37 -4.08 -12.90
CA LYS A 206 7.19 -5.28 -12.76
C LYS A 206 8.46 -5.21 -13.59
#